data_982ed28e9c1f564b668bd2c8fb0e4713
#
_entry.id   982ed28e9c1f564b668bd2c8fb0e4713
#
_cell.length_a   1.000
_cell.length_b   1.000
_cell.length_c   1.000
_cell.angle_alpha   90.00
_cell.angle_beta   90.00
_cell.angle_gamma   90.00
#
_symmetry.space_group_name_H-M   'P 1'
#
loop_
_entity.id
_entity.type
_entity.pdbx_description
1 polymer ?
#
loop_
_entity_poly.entity_id
_entity_poly.type
_entity_poly.pdbx_seq_one_letter_code
_entity_poly.pdbx_strand_id
1 'polypeptide(L)'
;MSEKSYFESRIGKLTCGAEEVFTFATDIRNFEQFIPPASIKNWQAEIDSCSFTAPMVGTVSFRLVEKKMFNNIVFSGDALKKNDISLVLHISDNGINPAEVKVSLNADLNPMMKMIAANQIRRFLENLINKMENFSSWKDIKGTKG
;
A
#
# COMPACT_ATOMS: atom_id res chain seq x y z
N MET A 1 27.08 -0.90 -1.02
CA MET A 1 26.28 -2.12 -1.13
C MET A 1 24.92 -1.90 -0.49
N SER A 2 23.88 -2.17 -1.22
CA SER A 2 22.52 -2.03 -0.69
C SER A 2 22.09 -3.31 0.02
N GLU A 3 21.16 -3.19 0.93
CA GLU A 3 20.60 -4.32 1.63
C GLU A 3 19.10 -4.17 1.76
N LYS A 4 18.41 -5.31 1.84
CA LYS A 4 16.96 -5.31 1.94
C LYS A 4 16.54 -4.87 3.33
N SER A 5 15.68 -3.86 3.38
CA SER A 5 15.08 -3.38 4.61
C SER A 5 13.61 -3.77 4.61
N TYR A 6 13.14 -4.28 5.73
CA TYR A 6 11.77 -4.75 5.85
C TYR A 6 11.02 -3.90 6.87
N PHE A 7 9.82 -3.51 6.49
CA PHE A 7 8.93 -2.74 7.35
C PHE A 7 7.55 -3.38 7.28
N GLU A 8 6.82 -3.33 8.38
CA GLU A 8 5.44 -3.79 8.35
C GLU A 8 4.56 -2.96 9.27
N SER A 9 3.29 -2.89 8.92
CA SER A 9 2.30 -2.21 9.74
C SER A 9 1.82 -3.14 10.85
N ARG A 10 1.07 -2.56 11.80
CA ARG A 10 0.29 -3.38 12.71
C ARG A 10 -0.86 -4.03 11.93
N ILE A 11 -1.52 -4.97 12.56
CA ILE A 11 -2.72 -5.59 11.98
C ILE A 11 -3.88 -4.61 12.16
N GLY A 12 -4.58 -4.30 11.05
CA GLY A 12 -5.76 -3.45 11.08
C GLY A 12 -7.03 -4.27 10.95
N LYS A 13 -8.06 -3.89 11.71
CA LYS A 13 -9.37 -4.54 11.63
C LYS A 13 -10.29 -3.66 10.81
N LEU A 14 -10.84 -4.23 9.74
CA LEU A 14 -11.64 -3.48 8.80
C LEU A 14 -13.13 -3.59 9.11
N THR A 15 -13.94 -2.90 8.29
CA THR A 15 -15.39 -2.93 8.44
C THR A 15 -16.06 -3.77 7.35
N CYS A 16 -15.27 -4.56 6.62
CA CYS A 16 -15.75 -5.34 5.49
C CYS A 16 -15.06 -6.69 5.45
N GLY A 17 -15.50 -7.55 4.54
CA GLY A 17 -14.90 -8.85 4.35
C GLY A 17 -13.71 -8.84 3.41
N ALA A 18 -13.03 -9.98 3.30
CA ALA A 18 -11.84 -10.11 2.48
C ALA A 18 -12.11 -9.85 1.00
N GLU A 19 -13.27 -10.27 0.49
CA GLU A 19 -13.62 -10.05 -0.90
C GLU A 19 -13.69 -8.57 -1.25
N GLU A 20 -14.29 -7.78 -0.36
CA GLU A 20 -14.40 -6.33 -0.58
C GLU A 20 -13.05 -5.65 -0.54
N VAL A 21 -12.19 -6.04 0.39
CA VAL A 21 -10.83 -5.51 0.45
C VAL A 21 -10.06 -5.86 -0.81
N PHE A 22 -10.17 -7.11 -1.24
CA PHE A 22 -9.45 -7.56 -2.43
C PHE A 22 -9.89 -6.77 -3.67
N THR A 23 -11.19 -6.59 -3.84
CA THR A 23 -11.73 -5.82 -4.96
C THR A 23 -11.24 -4.38 -4.93
N PHE A 24 -11.23 -3.78 -3.74
CA PHE A 24 -10.73 -2.42 -3.56
C PHE A 24 -9.25 -2.32 -3.95
N ALA A 25 -8.44 -3.22 -3.41
CA ALA A 25 -6.98 -3.11 -3.52
C ALA A 25 -6.45 -3.51 -4.89
N THR A 26 -7.23 -4.25 -5.67
CA THR A 26 -6.80 -4.62 -7.02
C THR A 26 -7.12 -3.56 -8.06
N ASP A 27 -7.64 -2.41 -7.62
CA ASP A 27 -7.73 -1.21 -8.46
C ASP A 27 -7.00 -0.11 -7.70
N ILE A 28 -5.77 0.17 -8.13
CA ILE A 28 -4.91 1.10 -7.40
C ILE A 28 -5.51 2.49 -7.29
N ARG A 29 -6.37 2.89 -8.22
CA ARG A 29 -7.02 4.20 -8.16
C ARG A 29 -7.80 4.41 -6.87
N ASN A 30 -8.26 3.34 -6.25
CA ASN A 30 -9.02 3.43 -5.00
C ASN A 30 -8.19 3.93 -3.83
N PHE A 31 -6.87 3.75 -3.89
CA PHE A 31 -5.99 4.18 -2.81
C PHE A 31 -5.85 5.69 -2.73
N GLU A 32 -6.28 6.42 -3.73
CA GLU A 32 -6.24 7.88 -3.69
C GLU A 32 -6.96 8.41 -2.44
N GLN A 33 -7.98 7.73 -1.99
CA GLN A 33 -8.75 8.12 -0.82
C GLN A 33 -7.90 8.11 0.46
N PHE A 34 -6.81 7.36 0.46
CA PHE A 34 -5.94 7.23 1.62
C PHE A 34 -4.67 8.07 1.50
N ILE A 35 -4.51 8.78 0.39
CA ILE A 35 -3.29 9.55 0.14
C ILE A 35 -3.46 10.95 0.74
N PRO A 36 -2.58 11.35 1.68
CA PRO A 36 -2.66 12.69 2.26
C PRO A 36 -2.14 13.72 1.27
N PRO A 37 -3.01 14.62 0.77
CA PRO A 37 -2.60 15.58 -0.26
C PRO A 37 -1.54 16.58 0.21
N ALA A 38 -1.39 16.74 1.51
CA ALA A 38 -0.35 17.62 2.04
C ALA A 38 1.04 16.99 1.97
N SER A 39 1.11 15.66 1.98
CA SER A 39 2.39 14.94 2.02
C SER A 39 2.77 14.30 0.71
N ILE A 40 1.78 13.86 -0.07
CA ILE A 40 2.01 13.14 -1.32
C ILE A 40 1.54 14.02 -2.47
N LYS A 41 2.39 14.24 -3.45
CA LYS A 41 2.08 15.11 -4.58
C LYS A 41 2.17 14.36 -5.88
N ASN A 42 1.55 14.92 -6.91
CA ASN A 42 1.61 14.38 -8.28
C ASN A 42 1.08 12.96 -8.37
N TRP A 43 0.06 12.65 -7.59
CA TRP A 43 -0.56 11.32 -7.62
C TRP A 43 -1.17 11.07 -8.99
N GLN A 44 -0.76 9.98 -9.62
CA GLN A 44 -1.32 9.51 -10.88
C GLN A 44 -1.51 8.00 -10.76
N ALA A 45 -2.66 7.50 -11.14
CA ALA A 45 -2.93 6.09 -10.98
C ALA A 45 -3.79 5.55 -12.12
N GLU A 46 -3.49 4.33 -12.50
CA GLU A 46 -4.32 3.51 -13.36
C GLU A 46 -4.74 2.29 -12.55
N ILE A 47 -5.48 1.39 -13.16
CA ILE A 47 -6.00 0.24 -12.41
C ILE A 47 -4.89 -0.55 -11.74
N ASP A 48 -3.78 -0.78 -12.45
CA ASP A 48 -2.72 -1.65 -11.97
C ASP A 48 -1.38 -0.95 -11.75
N SER A 49 -1.35 0.38 -11.76
CA SER A 49 -0.11 1.12 -11.55
C SER A 49 -0.38 2.49 -10.97
N CYS A 50 0.65 3.05 -10.34
CA CYS A 50 0.58 4.43 -9.85
C CYS A 50 1.97 5.03 -9.75
N SER A 51 2.01 6.36 -9.68
CA SER A 51 3.22 7.09 -9.37
C SER A 51 2.87 8.33 -8.56
N PHE A 52 3.81 8.76 -7.75
CA PHE A 52 3.63 9.96 -6.92
C PHE A 52 4.98 10.46 -6.45
N THR A 53 4.98 11.65 -5.85
CA THR A 53 6.18 12.23 -5.26
C THR A 53 6.01 12.32 -3.76
N ALA A 54 6.94 11.75 -3.02
CA ALA A 54 6.94 11.77 -1.56
C ALA A 54 8.10 12.62 -1.04
N PRO A 55 7.90 13.36 0.07
CA PRO A 55 8.97 14.20 0.63
C PRO A 55 10.21 13.38 0.96
N MET A 56 11.37 13.92 0.64
CA MET A 56 12.68 13.32 0.91
C MET A 56 12.95 12.01 0.18
N VAL A 57 11.94 11.42 -0.43
CA VAL A 57 12.06 10.15 -1.16
C VAL A 57 12.10 10.40 -2.67
N GLY A 58 11.36 11.41 -3.14
CA GLY A 58 11.24 11.70 -4.55
C GLY A 58 10.13 10.91 -5.21
N THR A 59 10.31 10.60 -6.48
CA THR A 59 9.28 9.88 -7.25
C THR A 59 9.26 8.40 -6.86
N VAL A 60 8.06 7.91 -6.58
CA VAL A 60 7.83 6.51 -6.24
C VAL A 60 6.81 5.97 -7.23
N SER A 61 7.03 4.77 -7.73
CA SER A 61 6.06 4.12 -8.59
C SER A 61 5.84 2.68 -8.15
N PHE A 62 4.62 2.20 -8.34
CA PHE A 62 4.24 0.83 -8.02
C PHE A 62 3.42 0.24 -9.15
N ARG A 63 3.53 -1.07 -9.31
CA ARG A 63 2.73 -1.81 -10.26
C ARG A 63 2.24 -3.09 -9.59
N LEU A 64 0.98 -3.42 -9.81
CA LEU A 64 0.40 -4.66 -9.33
C LEU A 64 1.03 -5.83 -10.08
N VAL A 65 1.67 -6.74 -9.39
CA VAL A 65 2.38 -7.86 -10.04
C VAL A 65 1.82 -9.23 -9.66
N GLU A 66 1.10 -9.33 -8.55
CA GLU A 66 0.52 -10.59 -8.14
C GLU A 66 -0.73 -10.35 -7.30
N LYS A 67 -1.74 -11.16 -7.52
CA LYS A 67 -2.95 -11.17 -6.68
C LYS A 67 -3.34 -12.61 -6.40
N LYS A 68 -3.30 -12.95 -5.12
CA LYS A 68 -3.86 -14.22 -4.66
C LYS A 68 -5.22 -13.90 -4.08
N MET A 69 -6.24 -14.41 -4.72
CA MET A 69 -7.62 -14.06 -4.41
C MET A 69 -7.90 -14.13 -2.90
N PHE A 70 -8.35 -12.99 -2.38
CA PHE A 70 -8.76 -12.80 -0.99
C PHE A 70 -7.67 -13.05 0.04
N ASN A 71 -6.41 -13.03 -0.37
CA ASN A 71 -5.30 -13.36 0.52
C ASN A 71 -4.16 -12.35 0.42
N ASN A 72 -3.44 -12.32 -0.68
CA ASN A 72 -2.28 -11.44 -0.84
C ASN A 72 -2.34 -10.67 -2.13
N ILE A 73 -1.91 -9.41 -2.07
CA ILE A 73 -1.74 -8.59 -3.26
C ILE A 73 -0.33 -8.01 -3.20
N VAL A 74 0.44 -8.21 -4.25
CA VAL A 74 1.82 -7.77 -4.30
C VAL A 74 1.99 -6.65 -5.31
N PHE A 75 2.58 -5.56 -4.86
CA PHE A 75 2.93 -4.43 -5.71
C PHE A 75 4.45 -4.33 -5.75
N SER A 76 4.99 -4.11 -6.93
CA SER A 76 6.43 -3.95 -7.11
C SER A 76 6.69 -2.63 -7.80
N GLY A 77 7.79 -1.98 -7.47
CA GLY A 77 8.09 -0.71 -8.08
C GLY A 77 9.48 -0.23 -7.74
N ASP A 78 9.67 1.06 -7.85
CA ASP A 78 10.95 1.66 -7.53
C ASP A 78 10.76 3.01 -6.83
N ALA A 79 11.80 3.41 -6.13
CA ALA A 79 11.87 4.67 -5.41
C ALA A 79 13.33 5.05 -5.26
N LEU A 80 13.60 6.28 -4.85
CA LEU A 80 14.94 6.72 -4.52
C LEU A 80 15.93 6.42 -5.65
N LYS A 81 15.58 6.86 -6.85
CA LYS A 81 16.41 6.69 -8.04
C LYS A 81 16.64 5.22 -8.40
N LYS A 82 15.54 4.52 -8.58
CA LYS A 82 15.51 3.13 -9.08
C LYS A 82 15.90 2.05 -8.08
N ASN A 83 15.79 2.31 -6.80
CA ASN A 83 15.93 1.25 -5.83
C ASN A 83 14.65 0.43 -5.79
N ASP A 84 14.79 -0.88 -5.81
CA ASP A 84 13.65 -1.78 -5.83
C ASP A 84 12.86 -1.70 -4.53
N ILE A 85 11.55 -1.63 -4.65
CA ILE A 85 10.66 -1.72 -3.50
C ILE A 85 9.54 -2.70 -3.82
N SER A 86 9.01 -3.30 -2.78
CA SER A 86 7.91 -4.25 -2.90
C SER A 86 6.97 -4.03 -1.73
N LEU A 87 5.68 -3.93 -2.02
CA LEU A 87 4.67 -3.74 -1.00
C LEU A 87 3.67 -4.88 -1.10
N VAL A 88 3.35 -5.50 0.03
CA VAL A 88 2.40 -6.61 0.08
C VAL A 88 1.27 -6.26 1.01
N LEU A 89 0.05 -6.39 0.51
CA LEU A 89 -1.15 -6.29 1.34
C LEU A 89 -1.56 -7.71 1.70
N HIS A 90 -1.49 -8.04 2.97
CA HIS A 90 -1.91 -9.34 3.50
C HIS A 90 -3.34 -9.22 4.00
N ILE A 91 -4.22 -10.07 3.51
CA ILE A 91 -5.62 -10.07 3.91
C ILE A 91 -5.87 -11.37 4.66
N SER A 92 -6.47 -11.26 5.84
CA SER A 92 -6.75 -12.40 6.68
C SER A 92 -8.25 -12.46 6.92
N ASP A 93 -8.85 -13.57 6.54
CA ASP A 93 -10.28 -13.78 6.75
C ASP A 93 -10.45 -15.18 7.36
N ASN A 94 -10.77 -15.22 8.62
CA ASN A 94 -10.92 -16.49 9.34
C ASN A 94 -12.34 -17.05 9.22
N GLY A 95 -13.03 -16.69 8.15
CA GLY A 95 -14.42 -17.08 7.96
C GLY A 95 -15.39 -16.23 8.77
N ILE A 96 -14.88 -15.21 9.42
CA ILE A 96 -15.66 -14.28 10.24
C ILE A 96 -15.37 -12.88 9.77
N ASN A 97 -16.40 -12.13 9.42
CA ASN A 97 -16.25 -10.71 9.13
C ASN A 97 -16.10 -9.94 10.44
N PRO A 98 -15.34 -8.88 10.48
CA PRO A 98 -14.62 -8.26 9.35
C PRO A 98 -13.24 -8.87 9.13
N ALA A 99 -12.68 -8.58 7.95
CA ALA A 99 -11.34 -9.01 7.60
C ALA A 99 -10.28 -8.21 8.37
N GLU A 100 -9.10 -8.78 8.46
CA GLU A 100 -7.94 -8.08 9.01
C GLU A 100 -6.91 -7.93 7.91
N VAL A 101 -6.14 -6.86 7.97
CA VAL A 101 -5.09 -6.59 6.98
C VAL A 101 -3.80 -6.20 7.66
N LYS A 102 -2.70 -6.49 6.97
CA LYS A 102 -1.38 -6.02 7.35
C LYS A 102 -0.65 -5.66 6.06
N VAL A 103 0.11 -4.58 6.09
CA VAL A 103 0.90 -4.15 4.94
C VAL A 103 2.37 -4.29 5.29
N SER A 104 3.13 -4.92 4.41
CA SER A 104 4.57 -4.99 4.57
C SER A 104 5.25 -4.35 3.37
N LEU A 105 6.46 -3.85 3.59
CA LEU A 105 7.23 -3.19 2.55
C LEU A 105 8.67 -3.63 2.67
N ASN A 106 9.23 -4.08 1.55
CA ASN A 106 10.65 -4.37 1.42
C ASN A 106 11.26 -3.32 0.50
N ALA A 107 12.40 -2.80 0.88
CA ALA A 107 13.08 -1.81 0.06
C ALA A 107 14.57 -2.10 0.05
N ASP A 108 15.18 -1.93 -1.11
CA ASP A 108 16.61 -2.13 -1.29
C ASP A 108 17.30 -0.79 -1.01
N LEU A 109 17.67 -0.58 0.25
CA LEU A 109 18.21 0.69 0.72
C LEU A 109 19.59 0.50 1.30
N ASN A 110 20.54 1.40 0.93
CA ASN A 110 21.81 1.44 1.64
C ASN A 110 21.57 2.15 3.00
N PRO A 111 22.55 2.07 3.93
CA PRO A 111 22.34 2.63 5.28
C PRO A 111 21.94 4.09 5.30
N MET A 112 22.50 4.91 4.41
CA MET A 112 22.16 6.33 4.36
C MET A 112 20.71 6.55 3.93
N MET A 113 20.29 5.86 2.87
CA MET A 113 18.92 5.98 2.40
C MET A 113 17.93 5.44 3.42
N LYS A 114 18.31 4.39 4.14
CA LYS A 114 17.48 3.86 5.20
C LYS A 114 17.25 4.89 6.29
N MET A 115 18.29 5.61 6.68
CA MET A 115 18.16 6.68 7.67
C MET A 115 17.18 7.75 7.22
N ILE A 116 17.23 8.11 5.95
CA ILE A 116 16.38 9.17 5.39
C ILE A 116 14.93 8.70 5.28
N ALA A 117 14.73 7.50 4.80
CA ALA A 117 13.40 7.03 4.41
C ALA A 117 12.65 6.24 5.48
N ALA A 118 13.34 5.67 6.47
CA ALA A 118 12.70 4.75 7.41
C ALA A 118 11.48 5.34 8.12
N ASN A 119 11.59 6.56 8.64
CA ASN A 119 10.47 7.17 9.35
C ASN A 119 9.32 7.49 8.41
N GLN A 120 9.62 7.90 7.18
CA GLN A 120 8.60 8.16 6.18
C GLN A 120 7.83 6.88 5.84
N ILE A 121 8.55 5.78 5.68
CA ILE A 121 7.95 4.50 5.37
C ILE A 121 7.04 4.04 6.52
N ARG A 122 7.53 4.12 7.75
CA ARG A 122 6.74 3.72 8.91
C ARG A 122 5.47 4.53 9.06
N ARG A 123 5.58 5.85 8.84
CA ARG A 123 4.40 6.72 8.89
C ARG A 123 3.41 6.40 7.78
N PHE A 124 3.92 6.13 6.59
CA PHE A 124 3.07 5.76 5.47
C PHE A 124 2.25 4.51 5.80
N LEU A 125 2.92 3.47 6.29
CA LEU A 125 2.24 2.21 6.62
C LEU A 125 1.22 2.41 7.74
N GLU A 126 1.58 3.17 8.78
CA GLU A 126 0.68 3.43 9.89
C GLU A 126 -0.54 4.22 9.45
N ASN A 127 -0.33 5.26 8.65
CA ASN A 127 -1.42 6.09 8.15
C ASN A 127 -2.34 5.28 7.23
N LEU A 128 -1.76 4.42 6.41
CA LEU A 128 -2.56 3.59 5.51
C LEU A 128 -3.49 2.68 6.30
N ILE A 129 -2.97 1.99 7.32
CA ILE A 129 -3.78 1.10 8.14
C ILE A 129 -4.84 1.89 8.91
N ASN A 130 -4.48 3.05 9.48
CA ASN A 130 -5.45 3.87 10.20
C ASN A 130 -6.60 4.29 9.29
N LYS A 131 -6.30 4.70 8.08
CA LYS A 131 -7.34 5.13 7.14
C LYS A 131 -8.18 3.96 6.67
N MET A 132 -7.58 2.81 6.45
CA MET A 132 -8.34 1.63 6.07
C MET A 132 -9.30 1.20 7.19
N GLU A 133 -8.85 1.27 8.44
CA GLU A 133 -9.72 0.91 9.56
C GLU A 133 -10.93 1.85 9.70
N ASN A 134 -10.74 3.12 9.35
CA ASN A 134 -11.79 4.11 9.47
C ASN A 134 -12.64 4.26 8.21
N PHE A 135 -12.32 3.51 7.18
CA PHE A 135 -13.05 3.56 5.93
C PHE A 135 -14.26 2.62 6.01
N SER A 136 -15.41 3.08 5.53
CA SER A 136 -16.64 2.28 5.57
C SER A 136 -17.34 2.17 4.21
N SER A 137 -16.86 2.89 3.20
CA SER A 137 -17.51 2.91 1.90
C SER A 137 -16.90 1.92 0.93
N TRP A 138 -16.59 0.72 1.41
CA TRP A 138 -15.95 -0.31 0.61
C TRP A 138 -16.74 -0.72 -0.62
N LYS A 139 -18.04 -0.55 -0.61
CA LYS A 139 -18.90 -0.92 -1.72
C LYS A 139 -19.04 0.19 -2.77
N ASP A 140 -18.60 1.39 -2.45
CA ASP A 140 -18.70 2.55 -3.34
C ASP A 140 -17.36 2.87 -3.97
N ILE A 141 -16.69 1.87 -4.54
CA ILE A 141 -15.35 2.00 -5.04
C ILE A 141 -15.27 1.70 -6.53
N LYS A 142 -14.18 2.18 -7.14
CA LYS A 142 -13.91 1.85 -8.53
C LYS A 142 -13.62 0.36 -8.64
N GLY A 143 -13.90 -0.20 -9.80
CA GLY A 143 -13.67 -1.62 -10.04
C GLY A 143 -14.76 -2.56 -9.54
N THR A 144 -15.72 -2.08 -8.75
CA THR A 144 -16.84 -2.90 -8.29
C THR A 144 -18.04 -2.84 -9.19
N LYS A 145 -18.11 -1.83 -10.05
CA LYS A 145 -19.24 -1.71 -10.96
C LYS A 145 -18.98 -2.56 -12.17
N GLY A 146 -19.80 -3.54 -12.34
CA GLY A 146 -19.73 -4.44 -13.45
C GLY A 146 -19.99 -3.77 -14.76
#